data_905881e82aea7790274d2c8bf090ef98
#
_entry.id   905881e82aea7790274d2c8bf090ef98
#
_cell.length_a   1.000
_cell.length_b   1.000
_cell.length_c   1.000
_cell.angle_alpha   90.00
_cell.angle_beta   90.00
_cell.angle_gamma   90.00
#
_symmetry.space_group_name_H-M   'P 1'
#
loop_
_entity.id
_entity.type
_entity.pdbx_description
1 polymer ?
#
loop_
_entity_poly.entity_id
_entity_poly.type
_entity_poly.pdbx_seq_one_letter_code
_entity_poly.pdbx_strand_id
1 'polypeptide(L)'
;MKNKALTVVLLLLLLIPTYIGVYSYIHTNRTPVTPQSATGILLSDPSGKSYDIPAKSDFAKLLTSINETSTPLASLPEALNGADYYKAVFTAGKQETEYRYYFSQNTSTAYFLTQSGTPYLISEDNARAFLACEYAQSLYPEAYMPRLQNGDNLILASDYTWAYARDAEGKDVAASTLADTAENATYVSHAGLSLLFDRAPQNFDVTIKTPDGETLYTGAYDALRDEVDIHKHETLVIDAAADWVGNSEHLSSGKATYHFTLKIEARTAFTLSTDTVLPGSLLTVLASGISDPAKIGFSAAPALVHEGREITPRFYADGSACYALLPTTYETAPGQYQLNFTYDGVTYPLTLTVTEKTFKNQAYDVSKSVADAKRNAKTLAAFESIQKEICGGDFSTRYFDGLFTTGILEDGYTGTVMTGYGLHRRVTAQDDEYRNPGVDYYAKDGSTVIAMNAGRVIYSGVSDYPGVFVVIDHGYGLLSWYCNLQKATVNVGDVVAAGDAIAVSGSTGFTKGNAVHTALTVFDIPVCPYDLWETPIYFK
;
A
#
# COMPACT_ATOMS: atom_id res chain seq x y z
N MET A 1 -37.02 45.09 -64.53
CA MET A 1 -36.70 44.95 -63.12
C MET A 1 -36.11 43.57 -62.72
N LYS A 2 -36.37 42.48 -63.45
CA LYS A 2 -35.85 41.12 -63.10
C LYS A 2 -34.31 40.95 -63.22
N ASN A 3 -33.62 41.64 -64.11
CA ASN A 3 -32.19 41.50 -64.33
C ASN A 3 -31.32 42.17 -63.24
N LYS A 4 -31.80 43.23 -62.56
CA LYS A 4 -31.03 43.87 -61.45
C LYS A 4 -31.01 43.06 -60.20
N ALA A 5 -32.08 42.33 -59.87
CA ALA A 5 -32.12 41.46 -58.71
C ALA A 5 -31.19 40.23 -58.87
N LEU A 6 -31.12 39.67 -60.08
CA LEU A 6 -30.23 38.52 -60.35
C LEU A 6 -28.77 38.94 -60.31
N THR A 7 -28.42 40.15 -60.76
CA THR A 7 -27.02 40.66 -60.66
C THR A 7 -26.60 40.91 -59.19
N VAL A 8 -27.50 41.40 -58.34
CA VAL A 8 -27.22 41.62 -56.92
C VAL A 8 -27.05 40.29 -56.18
N VAL A 9 -27.88 39.28 -56.50
CA VAL A 9 -27.75 37.94 -55.93
C VAL A 9 -26.44 37.25 -56.36
N LEU A 10 -26.06 37.39 -57.64
CA LEU A 10 -24.77 36.86 -58.12
C LEU A 10 -23.56 37.58 -57.50
N LEU A 11 -23.62 38.89 -57.28
CA LEU A 11 -22.58 39.65 -56.58
C LEU A 11 -22.47 39.25 -55.10
N LEU A 12 -23.57 39.01 -54.39
CA LEU A 12 -23.59 38.55 -53.05
C LEU A 12 -23.04 37.09 -52.91
N LEU A 13 -23.37 36.21 -53.88
CA LEU A 13 -22.86 34.86 -53.97
C LEU A 13 -21.35 34.80 -54.25
N LEU A 14 -20.76 35.81 -54.85
CA LEU A 14 -19.30 35.94 -55.05
C LEU A 14 -18.61 36.65 -53.88
N LEU A 15 -19.25 37.65 -53.25
CA LEU A 15 -18.68 38.42 -52.15
C LEU A 15 -18.65 37.64 -50.80
N ILE A 16 -19.66 36.80 -50.55
CA ILE A 16 -19.72 36.04 -49.32
C ILE A 16 -18.58 35.00 -49.22
N PRO A 17 -18.30 34.16 -50.24
CA PRO A 17 -17.17 33.24 -50.19
C PRO A 17 -15.81 33.94 -50.14
N THR A 18 -15.66 35.09 -50.86
CA THR A 18 -14.42 35.87 -50.79
C THR A 18 -14.25 36.53 -49.42
N TYR A 19 -15.32 37.06 -48.82
CA TYR A 19 -15.29 37.61 -47.46
C TYR A 19 -14.99 36.53 -46.43
N ILE A 20 -15.64 35.37 -46.52
CA ILE A 20 -15.37 34.22 -45.63
C ILE A 20 -13.93 33.73 -45.84
N GLY A 21 -13.45 33.66 -47.09
CA GLY A 21 -12.07 33.26 -47.38
C GLY A 21 -11.03 34.24 -46.84
N VAL A 22 -11.26 35.55 -47.03
CA VAL A 22 -10.39 36.62 -46.50
C VAL A 22 -10.50 36.70 -44.98
N TYR A 23 -11.69 36.57 -44.40
CA TYR A 23 -11.89 36.56 -42.96
C TYR A 23 -11.22 35.32 -42.31
N SER A 24 -11.40 34.15 -42.92
CA SER A 24 -10.73 32.92 -42.50
C SER A 24 -9.21 33.04 -42.64
N TYR A 25 -8.72 33.56 -43.76
CA TYR A 25 -7.29 33.81 -44.00
C TYR A 25 -6.69 34.79 -42.96
N ILE A 26 -7.39 35.90 -42.68
CA ILE A 26 -6.95 36.90 -41.70
C ILE A 26 -7.01 36.32 -40.27
N HIS A 27 -8.02 35.51 -39.93
CA HIS A 27 -8.15 34.92 -38.60
C HIS A 27 -7.17 33.76 -38.40
N THR A 28 -7.01 32.89 -39.41
CA THR A 28 -6.07 31.77 -39.33
C THR A 28 -4.61 32.28 -39.24
N ASN A 29 -4.31 33.44 -39.86
CA ASN A 29 -2.98 34.03 -39.82
C ASN A 29 -2.72 34.95 -38.62
N ARG A 30 -3.68 35.11 -37.68
CA ARG A 30 -3.51 35.97 -36.49
C ARG A 30 -3.38 35.21 -35.16
N THR A 31 -3.69 33.94 -35.14
CA THR A 31 -3.53 33.16 -33.91
C THR A 31 -2.08 32.65 -33.82
N PRO A 32 -1.32 33.09 -32.84
CA PRO A 32 0.06 32.60 -32.66
C PRO A 32 0.08 31.07 -32.54
N VAL A 33 1.06 30.42 -33.17
CA VAL A 33 1.30 29.00 -32.99
C VAL A 33 1.90 28.81 -31.62
N THR A 34 1.24 28.02 -30.80
CA THR A 34 1.72 27.68 -29.45
C THR A 34 2.41 26.32 -29.47
N PRO A 35 3.20 25.95 -28.45
CA PRO A 35 3.78 24.61 -28.33
C PRO A 35 2.76 23.49 -28.54
N GLN A 36 1.52 23.65 -28.03
CA GLN A 36 0.43 22.66 -28.12
C GLN A 36 -0.08 22.48 -29.54
N SER A 37 -0.09 23.56 -30.34
CA SER A 37 -0.63 23.58 -31.70
C SER A 37 0.42 23.37 -32.79
N ALA A 38 1.70 23.32 -32.43
CA ALA A 38 2.80 23.19 -33.37
C ALA A 38 2.85 21.82 -34.04
N THR A 39 3.08 21.82 -35.35
CA THR A 39 3.36 20.61 -36.12
C THR A 39 4.87 20.42 -36.38
N GLY A 40 5.68 21.46 -36.13
CA GLY A 40 7.14 21.45 -36.19
C GLY A 40 7.70 22.43 -35.18
N ILE A 41 8.87 22.13 -34.64
CA ILE A 41 9.57 22.94 -33.66
C ILE A 41 11.05 23.00 -34.08
N LEU A 42 11.58 24.20 -34.30
CA LEU A 42 12.99 24.43 -34.52
C LEU A 42 13.53 25.16 -33.31
N LEU A 43 14.41 24.49 -32.54
CA LEU A 43 15.12 25.07 -31.41
C LEU A 43 16.50 25.52 -31.85
N SER A 44 16.87 26.76 -31.57
CA SER A 44 18.25 27.24 -31.74
C SER A 44 18.82 27.58 -30.39
N ASP A 45 20.01 27.10 -30.12
CA ASP A 45 20.75 27.43 -28.92
C ASP A 45 21.43 28.81 -29.02
N PRO A 46 21.92 29.40 -27.94
CA PRO A 46 22.61 30.70 -27.97
C PRO A 46 23.84 30.75 -28.87
N SER A 47 24.46 29.61 -29.20
CA SER A 47 25.58 29.57 -30.18
C SER A 47 25.08 29.65 -31.65
N GLY A 48 23.75 29.57 -31.87
CA GLY A 48 23.14 29.57 -33.18
C GLY A 48 22.98 28.18 -33.82
N LYS A 49 23.35 27.11 -33.12
CA LYS A 49 23.10 25.73 -33.56
C LYS A 49 21.63 25.43 -33.44
N SER A 50 21.04 24.84 -34.48
CA SER A 50 19.61 24.58 -34.59
C SER A 50 19.34 23.09 -34.60
N TYR A 51 18.22 22.71 -33.97
CA TYR A 51 17.76 21.34 -33.80
C TYR A 51 16.29 21.23 -34.22
N ASP A 52 15.99 20.27 -35.08
CA ASP A 52 14.61 19.93 -35.41
C ASP A 52 14.05 19.03 -34.30
N ILE A 53 13.04 19.53 -33.59
CA ILE A 53 12.42 18.84 -32.47
C ILE A 53 11.19 18.09 -32.96
N PRO A 54 11.09 16.76 -32.82
CA PRO A 54 9.89 16.03 -33.17
C PRO A 54 8.70 16.50 -32.31
N ALA A 55 7.58 16.88 -32.94
CA ALA A 55 6.42 17.47 -32.27
C ALA A 55 5.77 16.58 -31.18
N LYS A 56 6.08 15.29 -31.15
CA LYS A 56 5.60 14.33 -30.14
C LYS A 56 6.69 13.87 -29.16
N SER A 57 7.88 14.46 -29.21
CA SER A 57 8.97 14.13 -28.28
C SER A 57 8.65 14.57 -26.86
N ASP A 58 9.38 14.02 -25.89
CA ASP A 58 9.24 14.44 -24.50
C ASP A 58 9.67 15.90 -24.28
N PHE A 59 10.63 16.37 -25.07
CA PHE A 59 11.01 17.77 -25.06
C PHE A 59 9.90 18.69 -25.59
N ALA A 60 9.17 18.29 -26.62
CA ALA A 60 8.01 19.05 -27.10
C ALA A 60 6.88 19.10 -26.04
N LYS A 61 6.69 18.02 -25.28
CA LYS A 61 5.77 18.00 -24.13
C LYS A 61 6.25 18.93 -23.02
N LEU A 62 7.55 18.98 -22.77
CA LEU A 62 8.14 19.91 -21.80
C LEU A 62 7.89 21.36 -22.19
N LEU A 63 8.11 21.74 -23.46
CA LEU A 63 7.81 23.09 -23.94
C LEU A 63 6.30 23.43 -23.80
N THR A 64 5.44 22.45 -24.00
CA THR A 64 4.01 22.58 -23.75
C THR A 64 3.72 22.82 -22.27
N SER A 65 4.30 22.02 -21.38
CA SER A 65 4.19 22.17 -19.92
C SER A 65 4.69 23.54 -19.46
N ILE A 66 5.83 23.99 -19.95
CA ILE A 66 6.36 25.32 -19.68
C ILE A 66 5.35 26.41 -20.05
N ASN A 67 4.78 26.32 -21.25
CA ASN A 67 3.82 27.32 -21.70
C ASN A 67 2.50 27.35 -20.90
N GLU A 68 2.06 26.19 -20.40
CA GLU A 68 0.81 26.05 -19.63
C GLU A 68 0.94 26.42 -18.16
N THR A 69 2.11 26.16 -17.57
CA THR A 69 2.29 26.27 -16.10
C THR A 69 3.04 27.51 -15.65
N SER A 70 3.60 28.30 -16.60
CA SER A 70 4.38 29.49 -16.27
C SER A 70 3.51 30.68 -15.89
N THR A 71 4.04 31.53 -15.01
CA THR A 71 3.33 32.69 -14.48
C THR A 71 3.64 33.93 -15.30
N PRO A 72 2.63 34.68 -15.83
CA PRO A 72 2.87 35.90 -16.58
C PRO A 72 3.44 37.01 -15.68
N LEU A 73 4.35 37.80 -16.24
CA LEU A 73 5.00 38.92 -15.58
C LEU A 73 4.64 40.24 -16.26
N ALA A 74 4.77 41.35 -15.53
CA ALA A 74 4.57 42.70 -16.09
C ALA A 74 5.72 43.13 -17.01
N SER A 75 6.95 42.71 -16.70
CA SER A 75 8.16 42.99 -17.51
C SER A 75 9.20 41.91 -17.32
N LEU A 76 10.06 41.75 -18.31
CA LEU A 76 11.26 40.90 -18.19
C LEU A 76 12.25 41.58 -17.22
N PRO A 77 12.94 40.85 -16.31
CA PRO A 77 13.98 41.41 -15.46
C PRO A 77 15.06 42.13 -16.26
N GLU A 78 15.48 43.32 -15.81
CA GLU A 78 16.50 44.14 -16.50
C GLU A 78 17.81 43.38 -16.76
N ALA A 79 18.19 42.48 -15.86
CA ALA A 79 19.38 41.64 -15.96
C ALA A 79 19.38 40.72 -17.22
N LEU A 80 18.21 40.51 -17.84
CA LEU A 80 18.07 39.70 -19.06
C LEU A 80 18.07 40.52 -20.35
N ASN A 81 18.20 41.84 -20.25
CA ASN A 81 18.36 42.70 -21.44
C ASN A 81 19.70 42.42 -22.09
N GLY A 82 19.68 41.82 -23.30
CA GLY A 82 20.87 41.45 -24.04
C GLY A 82 21.49 40.11 -23.59
N ALA A 83 20.85 39.40 -22.68
CA ALA A 83 21.26 38.05 -22.29
C ALA A 83 21.05 37.03 -23.42
N ASP A 84 21.86 36.01 -23.44
CA ASP A 84 21.73 34.86 -24.32
C ASP A 84 20.44 34.10 -24.05
N TYR A 85 19.84 33.55 -25.12
CA TYR A 85 18.59 32.82 -25.02
C TYR A 85 18.50 31.68 -26.03
N TYR A 86 17.72 30.67 -25.70
CA TYR A 86 17.26 29.67 -26.66
C TYR A 86 16.09 30.22 -27.44
N LYS A 87 16.16 30.09 -28.77
CA LYS A 87 15.08 30.50 -29.67
C LYS A 87 14.30 29.28 -30.13
N ALA A 88 13.02 29.19 -29.81
CA ALA A 88 12.13 28.17 -30.34
C ALA A 88 11.19 28.79 -31.39
N VAL A 89 11.19 28.24 -32.60
CA VAL A 89 10.22 28.59 -33.66
C VAL A 89 9.23 27.45 -33.76
N PHE A 90 7.98 27.76 -33.43
CA PHE A 90 6.83 26.84 -33.54
C PHE A 90 6.15 27.04 -34.86
N THR A 91 5.98 25.97 -35.65
CA THR A 91 5.37 26.04 -37.00
C THR A 91 4.08 25.23 -37.06
N ALA A 92 3.06 25.78 -37.74
CA ALA A 92 1.85 25.08 -38.08
C ALA A 92 1.40 25.51 -39.49
N GLY A 93 1.58 24.64 -40.47
CA GLY A 93 1.35 24.96 -41.89
C GLY A 93 2.30 26.04 -42.40
N LYS A 94 1.81 27.27 -42.66
CA LYS A 94 2.61 28.42 -43.13
C LYS A 94 2.83 29.47 -42.03
N GLN A 95 2.38 29.17 -40.82
CA GLN A 95 2.51 30.09 -39.69
C GLN A 95 3.71 29.70 -38.83
N GLU A 96 4.40 30.71 -38.34
CA GLU A 96 5.53 30.59 -37.45
C GLU A 96 5.37 31.54 -36.27
N THR A 97 5.77 31.11 -35.11
CA THR A 97 5.81 31.94 -33.88
C THR A 97 7.10 31.70 -33.15
N GLU A 98 7.80 32.76 -32.79
CA GLU A 98 9.08 32.70 -32.06
C GLU A 98 8.85 32.91 -30.58
N TYR A 99 9.44 32.04 -29.76
CA TYR A 99 9.59 32.19 -28.30
C TYR A 99 11.07 32.20 -27.94
N ARG A 100 11.41 32.97 -26.90
CA ARG A 100 12.78 33.07 -26.38
C ARG A 100 12.81 32.60 -24.95
N TYR A 101 13.66 31.64 -24.64
CA TYR A 101 13.83 31.06 -23.32
C TYR A 101 15.14 31.51 -22.73
N TYR A 102 15.07 32.14 -21.54
CA TYR A 102 16.20 32.68 -20.81
C TYR A 102 16.45 31.85 -19.56
N PHE A 103 17.65 31.36 -19.42
CA PHE A 103 18.08 30.63 -18.22
C PHE A 103 19.20 31.41 -17.58
N SER A 104 19.11 31.67 -16.27
CA SER A 104 20.17 32.30 -15.51
C SER A 104 21.16 31.27 -15.03
N GLN A 105 22.43 31.51 -15.24
CA GLN A 105 23.52 30.66 -14.75
C GLN A 105 23.65 30.72 -13.22
N ASN A 106 23.17 31.78 -12.60
CA ASN A 106 23.38 32.09 -11.18
C ASN A 106 22.11 32.02 -10.32
N THR A 107 20.97 31.66 -10.88
CA THR A 107 19.71 31.60 -10.14
C THR A 107 18.84 30.44 -10.67
N SER A 108 18.02 29.87 -9.78
CA SER A 108 16.99 28.88 -10.16
C SER A 108 15.85 29.47 -10.99
N THR A 109 15.92 30.75 -11.38
CA THR A 109 14.87 31.45 -12.11
C THR A 109 15.13 31.43 -13.62
N ALA A 110 14.13 30.95 -14.36
CA ALA A 110 14.12 30.93 -15.80
C ALA A 110 12.88 31.65 -16.34
N TYR A 111 12.98 32.20 -17.53
CA TYR A 111 11.91 32.99 -18.11
C TYR A 111 11.73 32.64 -19.59
N PHE A 112 10.52 32.87 -20.10
CA PHE A 112 10.38 32.92 -21.55
C PHE A 112 9.59 34.16 -21.99
N LEU A 113 9.87 34.58 -23.22
CA LEU A 113 9.25 35.70 -23.88
C LEU A 113 8.51 35.19 -25.11
N THR A 114 7.23 35.52 -25.22
CA THR A 114 6.47 35.21 -26.44
C THR A 114 6.81 36.19 -27.56
N GLN A 115 6.45 35.89 -28.81
CA GLN A 115 6.60 36.79 -29.96
C GLN A 115 5.91 38.14 -29.73
N SER A 116 4.84 38.21 -28.95
CA SER A 116 4.16 39.45 -28.60
C SER A 116 4.89 40.28 -27.54
N GLY A 117 5.98 39.79 -27.01
CA GLY A 117 6.77 40.46 -25.96
C GLY A 117 6.23 40.25 -24.56
N THR A 118 5.32 39.31 -24.34
CA THR A 118 4.84 38.98 -22.99
C THR A 118 5.80 38.03 -22.28
N PRO A 119 6.38 38.43 -21.12
CA PRO A 119 7.28 37.59 -20.36
C PRO A 119 6.55 36.68 -19.36
N TYR A 120 7.11 35.52 -19.12
CA TYR A 120 6.63 34.51 -18.17
C TYR A 120 7.78 33.99 -17.32
N LEU A 121 7.48 33.74 -16.04
CA LEU A 121 8.37 33.04 -15.13
C LEU A 121 8.14 31.53 -15.25
N ILE A 122 9.19 30.79 -15.57
CA ILE A 122 9.18 29.32 -15.65
C ILE A 122 9.37 28.75 -14.24
N SER A 123 8.63 27.70 -13.89
CA SER A 123 8.83 26.98 -12.64
C SER A 123 10.23 26.37 -12.56
N GLU A 124 10.77 26.24 -11.36
CA GLU A 124 12.11 25.67 -11.14
C GLU A 124 12.24 24.26 -11.72
N ASP A 125 11.19 23.41 -11.55
CA ASP A 125 11.20 22.03 -12.06
C ASP A 125 11.25 22.00 -13.60
N ASN A 126 10.47 22.85 -14.27
CA ASN A 126 10.49 22.96 -15.73
C ASN A 126 11.81 23.55 -16.23
N ALA A 127 12.38 24.53 -15.53
CA ALA A 127 13.68 25.11 -15.88
C ALA A 127 14.78 24.04 -15.78
N ARG A 128 14.78 23.26 -14.72
CA ARG A 128 15.70 22.15 -14.50
C ARG A 128 15.55 21.06 -15.56
N ALA A 129 14.30 20.67 -15.88
CA ALA A 129 14.03 19.70 -16.93
C ALA A 129 14.50 20.18 -18.31
N PHE A 130 14.35 21.49 -18.61
CA PHE A 130 14.86 22.07 -19.86
C PHE A 130 16.39 22.01 -19.92
N LEU A 131 17.08 22.40 -18.86
CA LEU A 131 18.55 22.40 -18.80
C LEU A 131 19.14 21.00 -18.82
N ALA A 132 18.41 20.00 -18.33
CA ALA A 132 18.83 18.59 -18.36
C ALA A 132 18.58 17.91 -19.73
N CYS A 133 17.93 18.57 -20.70
CA CYS A 133 17.68 17.96 -22.00
C CYS A 133 18.92 17.98 -22.91
N GLU A 134 18.98 17.05 -23.85
CA GLU A 134 20.08 16.90 -24.82
C GLU A 134 20.38 18.18 -25.65
N TYR A 135 19.38 19.03 -25.86
CA TYR A 135 19.50 20.25 -26.65
C TYR A 135 20.09 21.43 -25.86
N ALA A 136 19.99 21.41 -24.54
CA ALA A 136 20.52 22.44 -23.65
C ALA A 136 21.92 22.11 -23.10
N GLN A 137 22.29 20.84 -23.06
CA GLN A 137 23.53 20.35 -22.47
C GLN A 137 24.81 20.91 -23.10
N SER A 138 24.77 21.35 -24.37
CA SER A 138 25.95 21.88 -25.04
C SER A 138 26.39 23.26 -24.53
N LEU A 139 25.52 24.04 -23.89
CA LEU A 139 25.79 25.39 -23.41
C LEU A 139 25.55 25.57 -21.91
N TYR A 140 24.54 24.93 -21.39
CA TYR A 140 24.21 24.95 -19.94
C TYR A 140 24.01 23.52 -19.45
N PRO A 141 24.99 22.64 -19.65
CA PRO A 141 24.83 21.26 -19.26
C PRO A 141 24.70 21.17 -17.74
N GLU A 142 23.49 20.99 -17.27
CA GLU A 142 23.30 20.66 -15.87
C GLU A 142 23.87 21.71 -14.90
N ALA A 143 23.38 22.94 -15.03
CA ALA A 143 23.79 24.05 -14.17
C ALA A 143 23.61 23.77 -12.67
N TYR A 144 22.86 22.72 -12.35
CA TYR A 144 22.55 22.33 -10.99
C TYR A 144 23.12 20.96 -10.67
N MET A 145 23.74 20.85 -9.48
CA MET A 145 24.15 19.57 -8.95
C MET A 145 22.94 18.61 -8.85
N PRO A 146 23.09 17.33 -9.23
CA PRO A 146 22.01 16.36 -9.12
C PRO A 146 21.48 16.26 -7.70
N ARG A 147 20.16 16.16 -7.57
CA ARG A 147 19.48 16.09 -6.28
C ARG A 147 19.44 14.67 -5.76
N LEU A 148 19.77 14.48 -4.50
CA LEU A 148 19.55 13.25 -3.78
C LEU A 148 18.18 13.28 -3.13
N GLN A 149 17.39 12.22 -3.31
CA GLN A 149 16.08 12.06 -2.72
C GLN A 149 15.99 10.75 -1.94
N ASN A 150 15.16 10.76 -0.89
CA ASN A 150 14.69 9.57 -0.20
C ASN A 150 13.18 9.65 -0.06
N GLY A 151 12.44 8.98 -0.94
CA GLY A 151 10.99 9.16 -1.07
C GLY A 151 10.64 10.63 -1.39
N ASP A 152 9.81 11.25 -0.56
CA ASP A 152 9.39 12.65 -0.73
C ASP A 152 10.43 13.67 -0.19
N ASN A 153 11.50 13.21 0.47
CA ASN A 153 12.51 14.08 1.06
C ASN A 153 13.61 14.42 0.04
N LEU A 154 13.86 15.72 -0.14
CA LEU A 154 15.08 16.21 -0.77
C LEU A 154 16.20 16.21 0.28
N ILE A 155 17.25 15.43 0.04
CA ILE A 155 18.42 15.34 0.93
C ILE A 155 19.44 16.38 0.50
N LEU A 156 19.75 17.33 1.38
CA LEU A 156 20.74 18.36 1.10
C LEU A 156 22.17 17.84 1.32
N ALA A 157 23.08 18.22 0.45
CA ALA A 157 24.49 17.92 0.63
C ALA A 157 25.09 18.65 1.83
N SER A 158 26.03 18.05 2.52
CA SER A 158 26.79 18.71 3.59
C SER A 158 27.90 19.58 3.00
N ASP A 159 28.51 19.10 1.92
CA ASP A 159 29.52 19.85 1.13
C ASP A 159 29.48 19.36 -0.31
N TYR A 160 29.82 20.22 -1.26
CA TYR A 160 29.93 19.84 -2.67
C TYR A 160 30.85 20.74 -3.48
N THR A 161 31.32 20.21 -4.61
CA THR A 161 31.95 20.96 -5.70
C THR A 161 31.22 20.62 -7.00
N TRP A 162 30.94 21.63 -7.81
CA TRP A 162 30.24 21.41 -9.07
C TRP A 162 30.77 22.32 -10.17
N ALA A 163 31.08 21.74 -11.32
CA ALA A 163 31.44 22.44 -12.55
C ALA A 163 30.43 22.07 -13.64
N TYR A 164 29.75 23.04 -14.24
CA TYR A 164 28.58 22.77 -15.08
C TYR A 164 28.69 23.30 -16.52
N ALA A 165 29.64 24.13 -16.80
CA ALA A 165 29.84 24.70 -18.14
C ALA A 165 31.30 24.77 -18.51
N ARG A 166 31.58 24.91 -19.81
CA ARG A 166 32.89 25.26 -20.32
C ARG A 166 32.79 26.61 -20.99
N ASP A 167 33.78 27.44 -20.73
CA ASP A 167 33.92 28.70 -21.47
C ASP A 167 34.34 28.45 -22.93
N ALA A 168 34.49 29.52 -23.70
CA ALA A 168 34.88 29.45 -25.11
C ALA A 168 36.28 28.82 -25.32
N GLU A 169 37.12 28.82 -24.29
CA GLU A 169 38.45 28.22 -24.25
C GLU A 169 38.43 26.76 -23.75
N GLY A 170 37.23 26.22 -23.40
CA GLY A 170 37.05 24.86 -22.91
C GLY A 170 37.42 24.65 -21.44
N LYS A 171 37.50 25.72 -20.64
CA LYS A 171 37.78 25.68 -19.20
C LYS A 171 36.47 25.54 -18.43
N ASP A 172 36.47 24.69 -17.42
CA ASP A 172 35.31 24.46 -16.56
C ASP A 172 34.93 25.72 -15.78
N VAL A 173 33.66 26.08 -15.83
CA VAL A 173 33.07 27.17 -15.06
C VAL A 173 32.42 26.55 -13.82
N ALA A 174 32.91 26.90 -12.64
CA ALA A 174 32.35 26.41 -11.37
C ALA A 174 31.01 27.04 -11.07
N ALA A 175 30.01 26.22 -10.77
CA ALA A 175 28.74 26.66 -10.18
C ALA A 175 28.94 26.75 -8.66
N SER A 176 29.23 27.90 -8.17
CA SER A 176 29.71 28.01 -6.80
C SER A 176 28.64 28.09 -5.71
N THR A 177 27.31 28.15 -5.98
CA THR A 177 26.37 28.47 -4.88
C THR A 177 24.90 28.15 -5.16
N LEU A 178 24.58 27.10 -5.88
CA LEU A 178 23.17 26.84 -6.29
C LEU A 178 22.45 25.77 -5.48
N ALA A 179 23.10 25.15 -4.51
CA ALA A 179 22.45 24.21 -3.61
C ALA A 179 22.57 24.70 -2.17
N ASP A 180 21.44 24.71 -1.47
CA ASP A 180 21.47 24.81 -0.01
C ASP A 180 22.21 23.60 0.53
N THR A 181 23.05 23.82 1.55
CA THR A 181 23.75 22.75 2.26
C THR A 181 23.17 22.59 3.65
N ALA A 182 23.20 21.38 4.16
CA ALA A 182 22.80 21.08 5.52
C ALA A 182 23.78 20.11 6.18
N GLU A 183 24.30 20.51 7.33
CA GLU A 183 25.04 19.60 8.20
C GLU A 183 24.09 18.96 9.21
N ASN A 184 24.18 17.62 9.39
CA ASN A 184 23.42 16.87 10.39
C ASN A 184 21.87 17.04 10.31
N ALA A 185 21.32 17.20 9.11
CA ALA A 185 19.89 17.26 8.93
C ALA A 185 19.21 15.95 9.34
N THR A 186 18.00 16.06 9.89
CA THR A 186 17.18 14.88 10.19
C THR A 186 15.97 14.86 9.25
N TYR A 187 15.80 13.75 8.56
CA TYR A 187 14.65 13.51 7.66
C TYR A 187 13.80 12.37 8.19
N VAL A 188 12.50 12.44 7.94
CA VAL A 188 11.54 11.37 8.26
C VAL A 188 11.15 10.68 6.97
N SER A 189 11.26 9.37 6.93
CA SER A 189 10.85 8.55 5.78
C SER A 189 9.82 7.52 6.18
N HIS A 190 8.76 7.45 5.40
CA HIS A 190 7.76 6.39 5.52
C HIS A 190 7.98 5.23 4.53
N ALA A 191 8.99 5.35 3.67
CA ALA A 191 9.32 4.36 2.64
C ALA A 191 10.62 3.60 2.92
N GLY A 192 11.21 3.77 4.12
CA GLY A 192 12.52 3.21 4.45
C GLY A 192 13.67 3.98 3.81
N LEU A 193 14.82 3.33 3.63
CA LEU A 193 15.99 3.89 2.96
C LEU A 193 15.92 3.57 1.47
N SER A 194 15.75 4.61 0.65
CA SER A 194 15.75 4.52 -0.82
C SER A 194 16.34 5.79 -1.41
N LEU A 195 17.68 5.81 -1.53
CA LEU A 195 18.41 6.96 -2.03
C LEU A 195 18.45 6.94 -3.56
N LEU A 196 17.97 8.01 -4.17
CA LEU A 196 17.87 8.15 -5.62
C LEU A 196 18.34 9.53 -6.04
N PHE A 197 19.18 9.60 -7.07
CA PHE A 197 19.53 10.84 -7.73
C PHE A 197 18.71 11.05 -9.00
N ASP A 198 18.38 12.30 -9.33
CA ASP A 198 17.79 12.67 -10.60
C ASP A 198 18.75 12.47 -11.80
N ARG A 199 20.06 12.45 -11.56
CA ARG A 199 21.11 11.91 -12.44
C ARG A 199 22.04 11.02 -11.63
N ALA A 200 22.14 9.74 -12.01
CA ALA A 200 22.99 8.78 -11.32
C ALA A 200 24.45 9.25 -11.29
N PRO A 201 25.13 9.22 -10.13
CA PRO A 201 26.56 9.45 -10.04
C PRO A 201 27.35 8.27 -10.63
N GLN A 202 28.61 8.49 -10.94
CA GLN A 202 29.53 7.44 -11.38
C GLN A 202 29.91 6.51 -10.23
N ASN A 203 30.13 7.07 -9.04
CA ASN A 203 30.31 6.32 -7.81
C ASN A 203 29.40 6.90 -6.73
N PHE A 204 28.79 6.01 -5.97
CA PHE A 204 27.96 6.37 -4.84
C PHE A 204 28.24 5.41 -3.69
N ASP A 205 29.05 5.86 -2.74
CA ASP A 205 29.41 5.10 -1.56
C ASP A 205 28.66 5.61 -0.34
N VAL A 206 28.25 4.68 0.54
CA VAL A 206 27.53 4.98 1.76
C VAL A 206 28.13 4.25 2.94
N THR A 207 28.11 4.90 4.10
CA THR A 207 28.33 4.28 5.41
C THR A 207 27.07 4.49 6.24
N ILE A 208 26.43 3.42 6.66
CA ILE A 208 25.19 3.42 7.43
C ILE A 208 25.52 2.96 8.84
N LYS A 209 25.08 3.74 9.82
CA LYS A 209 25.32 3.49 11.25
C LYS A 209 24.03 3.57 12.03
N THR A 210 24.02 2.90 13.17
CA THR A 210 23.01 3.14 14.22
C THR A 210 23.29 4.46 14.95
N PRO A 211 22.33 5.05 15.69
CA PRO A 211 22.57 6.28 16.44
C PRO A 211 23.67 6.19 17.53
N ASP A 212 23.92 5.00 18.03
CA ASP A 212 25.01 4.71 19.00
C ASP A 212 26.35 4.43 18.34
N GLY A 213 26.42 4.52 16.99
CA GLY A 213 27.68 4.50 16.21
C GLY A 213 28.12 3.14 15.70
N GLU A 214 27.31 2.08 15.89
CA GLU A 214 27.58 0.77 15.26
C GLU A 214 27.44 0.89 13.75
N THR A 215 28.46 0.43 13.02
CA THR A 215 28.42 0.43 11.54
C THR A 215 27.69 -0.80 11.04
N LEU A 216 26.59 -0.55 10.36
CA LEU A 216 25.75 -1.58 9.74
C LEU A 216 26.24 -1.94 8.33
N TYR A 217 26.71 -0.94 7.58
CA TYR A 217 27.18 -1.11 6.20
C TYR A 217 28.20 -0.05 5.82
N THR A 218 29.16 -0.43 4.96
CA THR A 218 30.07 0.50 4.26
C THR A 218 30.38 -0.05 2.88
N GLY A 219 30.14 0.72 1.84
CA GLY A 219 30.43 0.33 0.45
C GLY A 219 29.54 1.05 -0.56
N ALA A 220 29.58 0.57 -1.81
CA ALA A 220 28.75 1.12 -2.87
C ALA A 220 27.26 0.92 -2.57
N TYR A 221 26.46 1.97 -2.77
CA TYR A 221 25.03 1.94 -2.46
C TYR A 221 24.26 0.85 -3.25
N ASP A 222 24.65 0.61 -4.50
CA ASP A 222 24.02 -0.42 -5.34
C ASP A 222 24.26 -1.86 -4.83
N ALA A 223 25.31 -2.06 -4.04
CA ALA A 223 25.63 -3.35 -3.43
C ALA A 223 24.88 -3.61 -2.10
N LEU A 224 24.16 -2.61 -1.60
CA LEU A 224 23.46 -2.68 -0.31
C LEU A 224 22.28 -3.70 -0.28
N ARG A 225 21.81 -4.18 -1.42
CA ARG A 225 20.49 -4.81 -1.59
C ARG A 225 20.19 -6.02 -0.71
N ASP A 226 21.18 -6.81 -0.28
CA ASP A 226 20.95 -8.09 0.37
C ASP A 226 21.78 -8.33 1.65
N GLU A 227 22.67 -7.43 2.03
CA GLU A 227 23.64 -7.69 3.10
C GLU A 227 23.24 -7.19 4.49
N VAL A 228 22.30 -6.25 4.57
CA VAL A 228 21.95 -5.60 5.85
C VAL A 228 20.45 -5.50 6.03
N ASP A 229 19.96 -6.03 7.14
CA ASP A 229 18.57 -5.89 7.58
C ASP A 229 18.33 -4.48 8.18
N ILE A 230 18.40 -3.46 7.30
CA ILE A 230 18.21 -2.05 7.67
C ILE A 230 16.79 -1.78 8.17
N HIS A 231 15.85 -2.63 7.79
CA HIS A 231 14.43 -2.49 8.14
C HIS A 231 14.14 -2.71 9.64
N LYS A 232 15.11 -3.23 10.39
CA LYS A 232 14.99 -3.40 11.85
C LYS A 232 15.31 -2.13 12.64
N HIS A 233 15.85 -1.11 12.00
CA HIS A 233 16.29 0.11 12.66
C HIS A 233 15.34 1.27 12.38
N GLU A 234 14.81 1.87 13.42
CA GLU A 234 13.93 3.04 13.33
C GLU A 234 14.70 4.35 13.02
N THR A 235 15.99 4.35 13.21
CA THR A 235 16.85 5.52 12.97
C THR A 235 18.19 5.08 12.44
N LEU A 236 18.61 5.71 11.35
CA LEU A 236 19.90 5.49 10.70
C LEU A 236 20.68 6.80 10.61
N VAL A 237 21.97 6.75 10.85
CA VAL A 237 22.93 7.84 10.56
C VAL A 237 23.68 7.48 9.29
N ILE A 238 23.62 8.35 8.29
CA ILE A 238 24.11 8.06 6.95
C ILE A 238 25.19 9.08 6.58
N ASP A 239 26.37 8.56 6.28
CA ASP A 239 27.45 9.26 5.61
C ASP A 239 27.46 8.78 4.15
N ALA A 240 27.37 9.69 3.18
CA ALA A 240 27.39 9.31 1.78
C ALA A 240 28.30 10.22 0.97
N ALA A 241 28.90 9.66 -0.09
CA ALA A 241 29.72 10.39 -1.04
C ALA A 241 29.35 9.99 -2.46
N ALA A 242 29.11 10.99 -3.30
CA ALA A 242 28.79 10.80 -4.71
C ALA A 242 29.72 11.60 -5.59
N ASP A 243 30.16 11.03 -6.72
CA ASP A 243 30.92 11.75 -7.73
C ASP A 243 30.39 11.54 -9.14
N TRP A 244 30.44 12.62 -9.91
CA TRP A 244 30.06 12.69 -11.31
C TRP A 244 31.24 13.09 -12.14
N VAL A 245 31.58 12.28 -13.13
CA VAL A 245 32.65 12.56 -14.07
C VAL A 245 32.07 13.08 -15.37
N GLY A 246 32.58 14.18 -15.88
CA GLY A 246 32.19 14.71 -17.17
C GLY A 246 32.57 13.78 -18.32
N ASN A 247 31.68 13.64 -19.29
CA ASN A 247 31.87 12.85 -20.51
C ASN A 247 31.25 13.55 -21.72
N SER A 248 31.16 12.87 -22.87
CA SER A 248 30.57 13.45 -24.10
C SER A 248 29.06 13.72 -24.02
N GLU A 249 28.36 13.04 -23.13
CA GLU A 249 26.91 13.19 -22.92
C GLU A 249 26.61 14.23 -21.83
N HIS A 250 27.46 14.24 -20.80
CA HIS A 250 27.36 15.13 -19.64
C HIS A 250 28.67 15.87 -19.43
N LEU A 251 28.70 17.16 -19.75
CA LEU A 251 29.90 17.98 -19.57
C LEU A 251 30.14 18.40 -18.11
N SER A 252 29.08 18.37 -17.29
CA SER A 252 29.18 18.71 -15.88
C SER A 252 29.81 17.61 -15.06
N SER A 253 30.58 18.01 -14.05
CA SER A 253 31.26 17.12 -13.12
C SER A 253 31.30 17.71 -11.72
N GLY A 254 31.45 16.87 -10.73
CA GLY A 254 31.52 17.32 -9.35
C GLY A 254 31.46 16.20 -8.35
N LYS A 255 31.52 16.59 -7.09
CA LYS A 255 31.42 15.69 -5.94
C LYS A 255 30.53 16.30 -4.90
N ALA A 256 29.82 15.43 -4.17
CA ALA A 256 29.02 15.83 -3.03
C ALA A 256 29.19 14.84 -1.89
N THR A 257 29.17 15.35 -0.68
CA THR A 257 29.08 14.55 0.54
C THR A 257 27.80 14.88 1.29
N TYR A 258 27.26 13.87 1.94
CA TYR A 258 26.01 13.96 2.69
C TYR A 258 26.24 13.37 4.07
N HIS A 259 25.80 14.08 5.10
CA HIS A 259 25.76 13.57 6.45
C HIS A 259 24.39 13.90 7.05
N PHE A 260 23.56 12.89 7.30
CA PHE A 260 22.21 13.08 7.76
C PHE A 260 21.70 11.91 8.61
N THR A 261 20.67 12.18 9.39
CA THR A 261 19.93 11.18 10.13
C THR A 261 18.59 10.90 9.41
N LEU A 262 18.29 9.63 9.18
CA LEU A 262 17.01 9.18 8.62
C LEU A 262 16.20 8.47 9.70
N LYS A 263 15.06 9.03 10.08
CA LYS A 263 14.06 8.37 10.91
C LYS A 263 13.10 7.62 10.00
N ILE A 264 13.00 6.31 10.17
CA ILE A 264 12.10 5.46 9.40
C ILE A 264 10.83 5.29 10.20
N GLU A 265 9.77 5.94 9.76
CA GLU A 265 8.45 5.85 10.36
C GLU A 265 7.51 5.22 9.33
N ALA A 266 6.99 4.01 9.64
CA ALA A 266 5.97 3.43 8.78
C ALA A 266 4.72 4.30 8.81
N ARG A 267 4.15 4.61 7.65
CA ARG A 267 2.84 5.28 7.59
C ARG A 267 1.80 4.41 8.26
N THR A 268 0.98 5.01 9.10
CA THR A 268 -0.19 4.32 9.63
C THR A 268 -1.11 3.94 8.47
N ALA A 269 -1.34 2.66 8.32
CA ALA A 269 -2.24 2.10 7.32
C ALA A 269 -2.89 0.82 7.85
N PHE A 270 -4.10 0.54 7.38
CA PHE A 270 -4.83 -0.69 7.65
C PHE A 270 -5.16 -1.38 6.35
N THR A 271 -4.99 -2.69 6.32
CA THR A 271 -5.29 -3.52 5.12
C THR A 271 -5.99 -4.79 5.55
N LEU A 272 -6.98 -5.22 4.78
CA LEU A 272 -7.64 -6.52 4.96
C LEU A 272 -6.98 -7.57 4.06
N SER A 273 -6.91 -8.82 4.53
CA SER A 273 -6.45 -9.94 3.70
C SER A 273 -7.37 -10.19 2.49
N THR A 274 -8.63 -9.79 2.59
CA THR A 274 -9.62 -9.80 1.50
C THR A 274 -10.71 -8.77 1.80
N ASP A 275 -11.31 -8.19 0.79
CA ASP A 275 -12.45 -7.26 0.89
C ASP A 275 -13.81 -7.93 0.70
N THR A 276 -13.82 -9.25 0.39
CA THR A 276 -15.04 -10.02 0.13
C THR A 276 -14.99 -11.37 0.83
N VAL A 277 -16.01 -11.67 1.63
CA VAL A 277 -16.08 -12.88 2.44
C VAL A 277 -17.49 -13.49 2.44
N LEU A 278 -17.58 -14.73 2.89
CA LEU A 278 -18.83 -15.40 3.25
C LEU A 278 -19.13 -15.20 4.76
N PRO A 279 -20.40 -15.27 5.19
CA PRO A 279 -20.73 -15.38 6.61
C PRO A 279 -20.00 -16.54 7.28
N GLY A 280 -19.28 -16.25 8.35
CA GLY A 280 -18.45 -17.21 9.09
C GLY A 280 -16.99 -17.23 8.72
N SER A 281 -16.55 -16.46 7.72
CA SER A 281 -15.14 -16.39 7.34
C SER A 281 -14.31 -15.64 8.36
N LEU A 282 -13.03 -15.98 8.40
CA LEU A 282 -11.97 -15.30 9.14
C LEU A 282 -11.10 -14.49 8.18
N LEU A 283 -10.86 -13.23 8.49
CA LEU A 283 -9.91 -12.40 7.75
C LEU A 283 -8.88 -11.80 8.70
N THR A 284 -7.72 -11.46 8.16
CA THR A 284 -6.69 -10.73 8.89
C THR A 284 -6.76 -9.25 8.60
N VAL A 285 -6.47 -8.45 9.62
CA VAL A 285 -6.24 -7.01 9.50
C VAL A 285 -4.77 -6.77 9.79
N LEU A 286 -4.07 -6.23 8.81
CA LEU A 286 -2.70 -5.72 8.96
C LEU A 286 -2.78 -4.23 9.30
N ALA A 287 -2.08 -3.81 10.34
CA ALA A 287 -1.88 -2.41 10.71
C ALA A 287 -0.38 -2.10 10.74
N SER A 288 0.05 -1.15 9.92
CA SER A 288 1.43 -0.65 9.86
C SER A 288 1.53 0.75 10.48
N GLY A 289 2.73 1.16 10.90
CA GLY A 289 2.96 2.46 11.52
C GLY A 289 2.25 2.63 12.87
N ILE A 290 2.13 1.55 13.63
CA ILE A 290 1.45 1.49 14.93
C ILE A 290 2.50 1.28 16.02
N SER A 291 2.67 2.25 16.90
CA SER A 291 3.58 2.14 18.04
C SER A 291 2.93 1.48 19.27
N ASP A 292 1.61 1.55 19.39
CA ASP A 292 0.85 0.98 20.51
C ASP A 292 -0.46 0.38 20.00
N PRO A 293 -0.52 -0.94 19.77
CA PRO A 293 -1.71 -1.60 19.24
C PRO A 293 -2.95 -1.46 20.16
N ALA A 294 -2.76 -1.21 21.46
CA ALA A 294 -3.87 -1.03 22.39
C ALA A 294 -4.66 0.28 22.15
N LYS A 295 -4.07 1.24 21.42
CA LYS A 295 -4.74 2.51 21.05
C LYS A 295 -5.57 2.42 19.78
N ILE A 296 -5.55 1.28 19.08
CA ILE A 296 -6.36 1.12 17.89
C ILE A 296 -7.83 1.00 18.30
N GLY A 297 -8.64 1.95 17.82
CA GLY A 297 -10.09 1.88 17.93
C GLY A 297 -10.70 1.21 16.70
N PHE A 298 -11.88 0.60 16.88
CA PHE A 298 -12.61 -0.04 15.80
C PHE A 298 -14.11 0.18 15.92
N SER A 299 -14.77 0.38 14.78
CA SER A 299 -16.23 0.31 14.65
C SER A 299 -16.61 -0.19 13.26
N ALA A 300 -17.78 -0.80 13.13
CA ALA A 300 -18.32 -1.23 11.85
C ALA A 300 -19.74 -0.69 11.64
N ALA A 301 -20.07 -0.33 10.40
CA ALA A 301 -21.39 0.13 10.02
C ALA A 301 -21.86 -0.60 8.72
N PRO A 302 -22.89 -1.48 8.80
CA PRO A 302 -23.58 -1.97 10.01
C PRO A 302 -22.61 -2.61 11.01
N ALA A 303 -22.99 -2.70 12.29
CA ALA A 303 -22.17 -3.36 13.29
C ALA A 303 -21.98 -4.85 12.95
N LEU A 304 -20.75 -5.36 13.09
CA LEU A 304 -20.49 -6.80 13.10
C LEU A 304 -20.84 -7.30 14.50
N VAL A 305 -21.74 -8.27 14.59
CA VAL A 305 -22.26 -8.76 15.88
C VAL A 305 -22.22 -10.29 15.96
N HIS A 306 -22.06 -10.79 17.17
CA HIS A 306 -22.27 -12.18 17.52
C HIS A 306 -23.03 -12.26 18.84
N GLU A 307 -24.17 -12.97 18.85
CA GLU A 307 -25.05 -13.08 20.02
C GLU A 307 -25.39 -11.72 20.66
N GLY A 308 -25.64 -10.71 19.81
CA GLY A 308 -25.98 -9.34 20.24
C GLY A 308 -24.80 -8.49 20.76
N ARG A 309 -23.58 -9.01 20.77
CA ARG A 309 -22.35 -8.28 21.14
C ARG A 309 -21.60 -7.84 19.90
N GLU A 310 -21.07 -6.61 19.92
CA GLU A 310 -20.23 -6.13 18.83
C GLU A 310 -18.88 -6.86 18.80
N ILE A 311 -18.45 -7.24 17.60
CA ILE A 311 -17.17 -7.85 17.33
C ILE A 311 -16.11 -6.76 17.26
N THR A 312 -15.11 -6.84 18.12
CA THR A 312 -13.97 -5.91 18.13
C THR A 312 -12.66 -6.69 17.98
N PRO A 313 -11.89 -6.48 16.90
CA PRO A 313 -10.60 -7.14 16.73
C PRO A 313 -9.60 -6.68 17.78
N ARG A 314 -8.73 -7.59 18.24
CA ARG A 314 -7.57 -7.26 19.10
C ARG A 314 -6.29 -7.35 18.28
N PHE A 315 -5.48 -6.31 18.35
CA PHE A 315 -4.23 -6.23 17.61
C PHE A 315 -3.06 -6.70 18.44
N TYR A 316 -2.19 -7.46 17.82
CA TYR A 316 -0.96 -8.00 18.38
C TYR A 316 0.23 -7.56 17.54
N ALA A 317 1.31 -7.11 18.18
CA ALA A 317 2.54 -6.75 17.51
C ALA A 317 3.28 -7.99 17.01
N ASP A 318 3.73 -7.97 15.76
CA ASP A 318 4.58 -9.01 15.16
C ASP A 318 5.58 -8.32 14.20
N GLY A 319 6.83 -8.22 14.62
CA GLY A 319 7.86 -7.45 13.94
C GLY A 319 7.54 -5.94 13.90
N SER A 320 7.53 -5.35 12.71
CA SER A 320 7.25 -3.93 12.48
C SER A 320 5.78 -3.62 12.21
N ALA A 321 4.90 -4.61 12.32
CA ALA A 321 3.48 -4.48 12.05
C ALA A 321 2.64 -5.00 13.22
N CYS A 322 1.34 -4.70 13.20
CA CYS A 322 0.36 -5.27 14.09
C CYS A 322 -0.68 -6.04 13.29
N TYR A 323 -1.13 -7.15 13.84
CA TYR A 323 -2.13 -8.00 13.20
C TYR A 323 -3.31 -8.24 14.13
N ALA A 324 -4.48 -8.32 13.55
CA ALA A 324 -5.68 -8.78 14.22
C ALA A 324 -6.41 -9.80 13.36
N LEU A 325 -7.10 -10.72 14.02
CA LEU A 325 -8.06 -11.62 13.40
C LEU A 325 -9.44 -11.00 13.53
N LEU A 326 -10.13 -10.79 12.40
CA LEU A 326 -11.48 -10.26 12.34
C LEU A 326 -12.42 -11.36 11.84
N PRO A 327 -13.25 -11.95 12.72
CA PRO A 327 -14.23 -12.93 12.33
C PRO A 327 -15.51 -12.29 11.79
N THR A 328 -16.13 -12.93 10.81
CA THR A 328 -17.56 -12.86 10.59
C THR A 328 -18.21 -14.13 11.12
N THR A 329 -19.50 -14.11 11.37
CA THR A 329 -20.21 -15.28 11.91
C THR A 329 -21.33 -15.72 10.99
N TYR A 330 -21.92 -16.89 11.27
CA TYR A 330 -23.13 -17.33 10.58
C TYR A 330 -24.33 -16.38 10.77
N GLU A 331 -24.23 -15.41 11.71
CA GLU A 331 -25.25 -14.37 11.94
C GLU A 331 -24.99 -13.11 11.10
N THR A 332 -23.79 -12.96 10.54
CA THR A 332 -23.42 -11.79 9.76
C THR A 332 -24.26 -11.73 8.48
N ALA A 333 -25.07 -10.69 8.34
CA ALA A 333 -25.94 -10.52 7.19
C ALA A 333 -25.14 -10.18 5.91
N PRO A 334 -25.57 -10.64 4.73
CA PRO A 334 -24.99 -10.19 3.48
C PRO A 334 -25.13 -8.67 3.28
N GLY A 335 -24.12 -8.04 2.71
CA GLY A 335 -24.09 -6.59 2.45
C GLY A 335 -22.69 -5.99 2.53
N GLN A 336 -22.65 -4.67 2.41
CA GLN A 336 -21.42 -3.91 2.59
C GLN A 336 -21.31 -3.38 4.01
N TYR A 337 -20.14 -3.50 4.58
CA TYR A 337 -19.78 -3.03 5.91
C TYR A 337 -18.66 -2.00 5.78
N GLN A 338 -18.87 -0.81 6.33
CA GLN A 338 -17.81 0.18 6.49
C GLN A 338 -17.06 -0.13 7.80
N LEU A 339 -15.84 -0.58 7.68
CA LEU A 339 -14.94 -0.83 8.83
C LEU A 339 -14.12 0.44 9.07
N ASN A 340 -14.21 1.02 10.25
CA ASN A 340 -13.48 2.22 10.61
C ASN A 340 -12.45 1.87 11.70
N PHE A 341 -11.18 1.91 11.33
CA PHE A 341 -10.08 1.81 12.29
C PHE A 341 -9.65 3.22 12.67
N THR A 342 -9.40 3.46 13.95
CA THR A 342 -8.95 4.77 14.42
C THR A 342 -7.61 4.63 15.14
N TYR A 343 -6.68 5.53 14.86
CA TYR A 343 -5.39 5.61 15.52
C TYR A 343 -4.92 7.07 15.57
N ASP A 344 -4.46 7.52 16.74
CA ASP A 344 -4.03 8.91 16.99
C ASP A 344 -5.01 9.98 16.46
N GLY A 345 -6.32 9.72 16.60
CA GLY A 345 -7.38 10.64 16.18
C GLY A 345 -7.71 10.64 14.69
N VAL A 346 -7.03 9.83 13.89
CA VAL A 346 -7.31 9.67 12.46
C VAL A 346 -8.15 8.40 12.24
N THR A 347 -9.12 8.47 11.33
CA THR A 347 -9.94 7.32 10.93
C THR A 347 -9.49 6.79 9.58
N TYR A 348 -9.32 5.48 9.48
CA TYR A 348 -8.91 4.73 8.30
C TYR A 348 -10.08 3.83 7.88
N PRO A 349 -10.92 4.27 6.93
CA PRO A 349 -12.08 3.50 6.51
C PRO A 349 -11.70 2.42 5.50
N LEU A 350 -12.22 1.20 5.70
CA LEU A 350 -12.13 0.09 4.76
C LEU A 350 -13.53 -0.47 4.50
N THR A 351 -13.74 -1.03 3.31
CA THR A 351 -15.01 -1.66 2.95
C THR A 351 -14.84 -3.18 2.95
N LEU A 352 -15.78 -3.88 3.61
CA LEU A 352 -15.90 -5.32 3.59
C LEU A 352 -17.24 -5.69 2.96
N THR A 353 -17.23 -6.56 1.97
CA THR A 353 -18.42 -7.11 1.34
C THR A 353 -18.67 -8.52 1.86
N VAL A 354 -19.80 -8.75 2.50
CA VAL A 354 -20.25 -10.08 2.91
C VAL A 354 -21.25 -10.58 1.87
N THR A 355 -20.94 -11.71 1.24
CA THR A 355 -21.78 -12.32 0.21
C THR A 355 -22.84 -13.25 0.80
N GLU A 356 -23.79 -13.69 -0.01
CA GLU A 356 -24.85 -14.57 0.45
C GLU A 356 -24.35 -16.00 0.72
N LYS A 357 -24.79 -16.57 1.84
CA LYS A 357 -24.60 -17.97 2.19
C LYS A 357 -25.86 -18.50 2.90
N THR A 358 -26.37 -19.61 2.42
CA THR A 358 -27.51 -20.29 3.05
C THR A 358 -27.04 -21.42 3.94
N PHE A 359 -27.41 -21.38 5.20
CA PHE A 359 -27.19 -22.45 6.17
C PHE A 359 -28.41 -23.37 6.24
N LYS A 360 -28.17 -24.67 6.17
CA LYS A 360 -29.24 -25.69 6.20
C LYS A 360 -29.81 -25.89 7.62
N ASN A 361 -31.04 -26.40 7.69
CA ASN A 361 -31.68 -26.81 8.94
C ASN A 361 -31.51 -28.31 9.14
N GLN A 362 -31.39 -28.74 10.39
CA GLN A 362 -31.27 -30.15 10.78
C GLN A 362 -32.09 -30.43 12.05
N ALA A 363 -32.92 -31.47 12.02
CA ALA A 363 -33.45 -32.05 13.22
C ALA A 363 -32.33 -32.82 13.95
N TYR A 364 -32.14 -32.54 15.22
CA TYR A 364 -31.15 -33.19 16.05
C TYR A 364 -31.83 -34.08 17.08
N ASP A 365 -32.00 -35.35 16.68
CA ASP A 365 -32.65 -36.35 17.52
C ASP A 365 -31.68 -36.91 18.54
N VAL A 366 -31.80 -36.48 19.76
CA VAL A 366 -31.08 -36.97 20.94
C VAL A 366 -32.11 -37.44 21.95
N SER A 367 -31.81 -38.45 22.76
CA SER A 367 -32.73 -38.90 23.79
C SER A 367 -33.07 -37.78 24.77
N LYS A 368 -34.32 -37.73 25.23
CA LYS A 368 -34.75 -36.72 26.19
C LYS A 368 -33.89 -36.73 27.46
N SER A 369 -33.47 -37.90 27.94
CA SER A 369 -32.63 -38.02 29.10
C SER A 369 -31.26 -37.38 28.93
N VAL A 370 -30.65 -37.51 27.74
CA VAL A 370 -29.35 -36.85 27.41
C VAL A 370 -29.58 -35.34 27.24
N ALA A 371 -30.62 -34.91 26.56
CA ALA A 371 -30.95 -33.52 26.39
C ALA A 371 -31.13 -32.81 27.74
N ASP A 372 -32.00 -33.34 28.61
CA ASP A 372 -32.28 -32.77 29.93
C ASP A 372 -31.03 -32.75 30.84
N ALA A 373 -30.16 -33.77 30.75
CA ALA A 373 -28.98 -33.87 31.60
C ALA A 373 -27.81 -33.00 31.10
N LYS A 374 -27.64 -32.86 29.78
CA LYS A 374 -26.42 -32.31 29.18
C LYS A 374 -26.60 -30.93 28.53
N ARG A 375 -27.83 -30.59 28.09
CA ARG A 375 -28.14 -29.31 27.48
C ARG A 375 -29.33 -28.62 28.19
N ASN A 376 -29.06 -27.96 29.28
CA ASN A 376 -29.99 -27.17 30.07
C ASN A 376 -29.32 -25.86 30.51
N ALA A 377 -30.09 -24.90 31.03
CA ALA A 377 -29.56 -23.59 31.43
C ALA A 377 -28.35 -23.64 32.37
N LYS A 378 -28.33 -24.61 33.31
CA LYS A 378 -27.19 -24.76 34.24
C LYS A 378 -25.93 -25.26 33.56
N THR A 379 -26.04 -26.25 32.68
CA THR A 379 -24.86 -26.85 32.00
C THR A 379 -24.31 -25.89 30.93
N LEU A 380 -25.15 -25.14 30.26
CA LEU A 380 -24.76 -24.11 29.32
C LEU A 380 -24.07 -22.93 30.03
N ALA A 381 -24.61 -22.41 31.13
CA ALA A 381 -24.00 -21.35 31.93
C ALA A 381 -22.65 -21.77 32.52
N ALA A 382 -22.51 -23.04 32.95
CA ALA A 382 -21.24 -23.57 33.43
C ALA A 382 -20.19 -23.61 32.31
N PHE A 383 -20.57 -23.99 31.09
CA PHE A 383 -19.67 -24.01 29.96
C PHE A 383 -19.30 -22.58 29.51
N GLU A 384 -20.25 -21.66 29.46
CA GLU A 384 -20.01 -20.25 29.17
C GLU A 384 -19.01 -19.61 30.15
N SER A 385 -19.09 -19.97 31.44
CA SER A 385 -18.12 -19.50 32.44
C SER A 385 -16.71 -19.99 32.14
N ILE A 386 -16.55 -21.25 31.72
CA ILE A 386 -15.26 -21.82 31.32
C ILE A 386 -14.74 -21.14 30.04
N GLN A 387 -15.60 -20.92 29.04
CA GLN A 387 -15.24 -20.20 27.81
C GLN A 387 -14.73 -18.79 28.12
N LYS A 388 -15.44 -18.06 28.99
CA LYS A 388 -15.03 -16.72 29.40
C LYS A 388 -13.67 -16.70 30.10
N GLU A 389 -13.38 -17.67 30.97
CA GLU A 389 -12.07 -17.82 31.61
C GLU A 389 -10.98 -18.11 30.59
N ILE A 390 -11.20 -19.05 29.68
CA ILE A 390 -10.28 -19.40 28.59
C ILE A 390 -10.00 -18.17 27.71
N CYS A 391 -11.02 -17.44 27.27
CA CYS A 391 -10.90 -16.28 26.38
C CYS A 391 -10.28 -15.03 27.06
N GLY A 392 -10.11 -15.05 28.38
CA GLY A 392 -9.40 -14.01 29.13
C GLY A 392 -7.88 -14.14 29.14
N GLY A 393 -7.31 -15.14 28.49
CA GLY A 393 -5.88 -15.41 28.46
C GLY A 393 -5.05 -14.42 27.64
N ASP A 394 -3.73 -14.58 27.69
CA ASP A 394 -2.77 -13.91 26.83
C ASP A 394 -2.54 -14.75 25.57
N PHE A 395 -2.83 -14.16 24.41
CA PHE A 395 -2.75 -14.78 23.09
C PHE A 395 -1.72 -14.09 22.18
N SER A 396 -0.75 -13.39 22.74
CA SER A 396 0.24 -12.60 21.99
C SER A 396 1.23 -13.44 21.18
N THR A 397 1.47 -14.71 21.57
CA THR A 397 2.36 -15.60 20.85
C THR A 397 1.63 -16.31 19.71
N ARG A 398 2.11 -16.16 18.49
CA ARG A 398 1.62 -16.91 17.32
C ARG A 398 2.33 -18.26 17.24
N TYR A 399 1.55 -19.34 17.21
CA TYR A 399 2.05 -20.72 17.07
C TYR A 399 1.72 -21.31 15.70
N PHE A 400 0.57 -20.96 15.12
CA PHE A 400 0.09 -21.56 13.87
C PHE A 400 0.94 -21.16 12.66
N ASP A 401 1.04 -22.10 11.71
CA ASP A 401 1.65 -21.90 10.41
C ASP A 401 0.94 -22.78 9.38
N GLY A 402 0.85 -22.32 8.13
CA GLY A 402 0.25 -23.05 7.02
C GLY A 402 -1.25 -23.35 7.19
N LEU A 403 -1.66 -24.49 6.65
CA LEU A 403 -3.06 -24.94 6.66
C LEU A 403 -3.44 -25.59 7.98
N PHE A 404 -4.70 -25.41 8.36
CA PHE A 404 -5.32 -26.18 9.44
C PHE A 404 -5.80 -27.54 8.93
N THR A 405 -5.82 -28.53 9.79
CA THR A 405 -6.40 -29.85 9.50
C THR A 405 -7.79 -29.97 10.09
N THR A 406 -8.48 -31.07 9.81
CA THR A 406 -9.83 -31.33 10.33
C THR A 406 -9.86 -31.65 11.82
N GLY A 407 -8.71 -31.92 12.44
CA GLY A 407 -8.62 -32.25 13.87
C GLY A 407 -8.93 -33.71 14.21
N ILE A 408 -9.23 -34.55 13.22
CA ILE A 408 -9.47 -35.98 13.43
C ILE A 408 -8.71 -36.82 12.40
N LEU A 409 -8.09 -37.90 12.85
CA LEU A 409 -7.40 -38.85 12.01
C LEU A 409 -7.88 -40.27 12.35
N GLU A 410 -8.30 -41.02 11.35
CA GLU A 410 -8.59 -42.43 11.43
C GLU A 410 -7.89 -43.14 10.29
N ASP A 411 -6.78 -43.84 10.56
CA ASP A 411 -6.00 -44.65 9.62
C ASP A 411 -5.75 -43.98 8.24
N GLY A 412 -5.43 -42.68 8.25
CA GLY A 412 -5.26 -41.85 7.04
C GLY A 412 -6.57 -41.33 6.42
N TYR A 413 -7.68 -41.48 7.11
CA TYR A 413 -8.99 -41.02 6.69
C TYR A 413 -9.51 -39.91 7.62
N THR A 414 -9.94 -38.79 7.06
CA THR A 414 -10.64 -37.75 7.81
C THR A 414 -12.06 -38.20 8.08
N GLY A 415 -12.53 -38.11 9.33
CA GLY A 415 -13.87 -38.54 9.72
C GLY A 415 -14.99 -37.97 8.85
N THR A 416 -16.08 -38.71 8.69
CA THR A 416 -17.24 -38.25 7.93
C THR A 416 -17.94 -37.11 8.66
N VAL A 417 -18.15 -36.00 7.98
CA VAL A 417 -18.89 -34.85 8.51
C VAL A 417 -20.36 -35.22 8.71
N MET A 418 -20.80 -35.13 9.96
CA MET A 418 -22.23 -35.33 10.33
C MET A 418 -22.98 -34.01 10.29
N THR A 419 -22.35 -32.95 10.75
CA THR A 419 -22.93 -31.61 10.82
C THR A 419 -21.85 -30.58 10.59
N GLY A 420 -22.10 -29.69 9.65
CA GLY A 420 -21.18 -28.60 9.33
C GLY A 420 -21.41 -27.34 10.18
N TYR A 421 -20.46 -26.42 10.05
CA TYR A 421 -20.52 -25.10 10.66
C TYR A 421 -21.77 -24.30 10.21
N GLY A 422 -22.38 -23.58 11.17
CA GLY A 422 -23.51 -22.67 10.95
C GLY A 422 -24.85 -23.35 10.69
N LEU A 423 -24.87 -24.69 10.64
CA LEU A 423 -26.11 -25.45 10.42
C LEU A 423 -27.04 -25.23 11.59
N HIS A 424 -28.33 -24.87 11.31
CA HIS A 424 -29.33 -24.60 12.31
C HIS A 424 -29.96 -25.91 12.81
N ARG A 425 -29.74 -26.23 14.09
CA ARG A 425 -30.19 -27.44 14.75
C ARG A 425 -31.43 -27.18 15.56
N ARG A 426 -32.45 -28.01 15.38
CA ARG A 426 -33.61 -28.10 16.26
C ARG A 426 -33.49 -29.39 17.08
N VAL A 427 -33.39 -29.24 18.40
CA VAL A 427 -33.35 -30.36 19.35
C VAL A 427 -34.76 -30.85 19.55
N THR A 428 -35.12 -31.97 18.93
CA THR A 428 -36.50 -32.45 18.90
C THR A 428 -37.07 -32.82 20.29
N ALA A 429 -36.18 -33.22 21.23
CA ALA A 429 -36.55 -33.60 22.58
C ALA A 429 -36.91 -32.43 23.52
N GLN A 430 -36.53 -31.18 23.19
CA GLN A 430 -36.63 -30.02 24.08
C GLN A 430 -37.26 -28.78 23.43
N ASP A 431 -37.59 -28.83 22.14
CA ASP A 431 -38.03 -27.69 21.36
C ASP A 431 -37.07 -26.49 21.45
N ASP A 432 -35.75 -26.79 21.47
CA ASP A 432 -34.66 -25.83 21.54
C ASP A 432 -33.93 -25.79 20.21
N GLU A 433 -33.42 -24.61 19.83
CA GLU A 433 -32.75 -24.38 18.56
C GLU A 433 -31.42 -23.69 18.78
N TYR A 434 -30.40 -24.07 18.01
CA TYR A 434 -29.11 -23.41 18.02
C TYR A 434 -28.33 -23.62 16.72
N ARG A 435 -27.36 -22.78 16.48
CA ARG A 435 -26.43 -22.96 15.34
C ARG A 435 -25.24 -23.75 15.77
N ASN A 436 -24.80 -24.69 14.92
CA ASN A 436 -23.57 -25.45 15.17
C ASN A 436 -22.33 -24.56 15.04
N PRO A 437 -21.56 -24.32 16.13
CA PRO A 437 -20.41 -23.41 16.08
C PRO A 437 -19.18 -24.01 15.40
N GLY A 438 -19.22 -25.29 15.03
CA GLY A 438 -18.11 -26.02 14.45
C GLY A 438 -18.53 -27.12 13.50
N VAL A 439 -17.77 -28.20 13.48
CA VAL A 439 -18.01 -29.39 12.67
C VAL A 439 -18.07 -30.61 13.55
N ASP A 440 -19.13 -31.41 13.40
CA ASP A 440 -19.21 -32.73 14.05
C ASP A 440 -18.83 -33.81 13.05
N TYR A 441 -17.91 -34.64 13.47
CA TYR A 441 -17.48 -35.81 12.74
C TYR A 441 -18.05 -37.07 13.36
N TYR A 442 -18.53 -37.96 12.53
CA TYR A 442 -18.75 -39.33 12.94
C TYR A 442 -17.38 -39.97 13.18
N ALA A 443 -17.12 -40.41 14.39
CA ALA A 443 -15.87 -41.03 14.77
C ALA A 443 -16.14 -42.45 15.26
N LYS A 444 -15.31 -43.40 14.84
CA LYS A 444 -15.29 -44.71 15.47
C LYS A 444 -14.79 -44.55 16.90
N ASP A 445 -15.34 -45.32 17.85
CA ASP A 445 -14.89 -45.30 19.24
C ASP A 445 -13.38 -45.57 19.33
N GLY A 446 -12.65 -44.72 20.01
CA GLY A 446 -11.23 -44.83 20.16
C GLY A 446 -10.38 -44.26 19.02
N SER A 447 -10.97 -43.55 18.05
CA SER A 447 -10.20 -42.88 17.00
C SER A 447 -9.30 -41.79 17.57
N THR A 448 -8.12 -41.60 16.95
CA THR A 448 -7.20 -40.56 17.33
C THR A 448 -7.69 -39.18 16.95
N VAL A 449 -7.71 -38.26 17.90
CA VAL A 449 -7.96 -36.83 17.68
C VAL A 449 -6.61 -36.11 17.67
N ILE A 450 -6.40 -35.24 16.67
CA ILE A 450 -5.14 -34.57 16.44
C ILE A 450 -5.27 -33.03 16.52
N ALA A 451 -4.20 -32.36 16.84
CA ALA A 451 -4.15 -30.90 16.81
C ALA A 451 -4.32 -30.37 15.38
N MET A 452 -5.27 -29.44 15.18
CA MET A 452 -5.53 -28.83 13.87
C MET A 452 -4.35 -28.07 13.32
N ASN A 453 -3.56 -27.45 14.18
CA ASN A 453 -2.32 -26.74 13.88
C ASN A 453 -1.44 -26.68 15.13
N ALA A 454 -0.22 -26.15 15.02
CA ALA A 454 0.65 -25.94 16.17
C ALA A 454 0.02 -24.97 17.17
N GLY A 455 0.24 -25.21 18.46
CA GLY A 455 -0.35 -24.40 19.52
C GLY A 455 0.03 -24.84 20.91
N ARG A 456 -0.52 -24.13 21.89
CA ARG A 456 -0.39 -24.46 23.31
C ARG A 456 -1.74 -24.92 23.87
N VAL A 457 -1.76 -26.03 24.56
CA VAL A 457 -2.95 -26.52 25.26
C VAL A 457 -3.26 -25.57 26.43
N ILE A 458 -4.43 -24.92 26.37
CA ILE A 458 -4.86 -23.96 27.41
C ILE A 458 -6.00 -24.51 28.28
N TYR A 459 -6.63 -25.59 27.85
CA TYR A 459 -7.61 -26.32 28.64
C TYR A 459 -7.59 -27.81 28.29
N SER A 460 -7.71 -28.65 29.32
CA SER A 460 -7.91 -30.09 29.19
C SER A 460 -8.73 -30.55 30.40
N GLY A 461 -10.01 -30.85 30.18
CA GLY A 461 -10.94 -31.11 31.27
C GLY A 461 -12.28 -31.65 30.86
N VAL A 462 -13.27 -31.54 31.74
CA VAL A 462 -14.61 -32.06 31.52
C VAL A 462 -15.69 -31.06 31.98
N SER A 463 -16.76 -30.95 31.21
CA SER A 463 -17.98 -30.27 31.61
C SER A 463 -19.19 -31.03 31.04
N ASP A 464 -20.36 -30.86 31.64
CA ASP A 464 -21.53 -31.63 31.25
C ASP A 464 -21.97 -31.44 29.79
N TYR A 465 -21.88 -30.21 29.28
CA TYR A 465 -22.32 -29.90 27.91
C TYR A 465 -21.32 -30.38 26.85
N PRO A 466 -20.06 -29.96 26.83
CA PRO A 466 -19.09 -30.38 25.81
C PRO A 466 -18.51 -31.79 26.07
N GLY A 467 -18.74 -32.39 27.24
CA GLY A 467 -18.12 -33.63 27.67
C GLY A 467 -16.67 -33.41 28.09
N VAL A 468 -15.82 -34.40 27.87
CA VAL A 468 -14.36 -34.24 27.94
C VAL A 468 -13.94 -33.41 26.73
N PHE A 469 -13.14 -32.36 26.96
CA PHE A 469 -12.71 -31.49 25.89
C PHE A 469 -11.32 -30.89 26.10
N VAL A 470 -10.68 -30.54 25.01
CA VAL A 470 -9.38 -29.90 24.93
C VAL A 470 -9.54 -28.58 24.15
N VAL A 471 -8.81 -27.55 24.58
CA VAL A 471 -8.70 -26.28 23.84
C VAL A 471 -7.23 -25.95 23.61
N ILE A 472 -6.89 -25.63 22.39
CA ILE A 472 -5.54 -25.23 21.97
C ILE A 472 -5.56 -23.77 21.52
N ASP A 473 -4.65 -22.99 22.08
CA ASP A 473 -4.33 -21.63 21.67
C ASP A 473 -3.31 -21.67 20.53
N HIS A 474 -3.69 -21.13 19.39
CA HIS A 474 -2.83 -20.99 18.22
C HIS A 474 -2.16 -19.60 18.12
N GLY A 475 -2.59 -18.66 18.97
CA GLY A 475 -2.15 -17.27 18.99
C GLY A 475 -3.15 -16.31 18.40
N TYR A 476 -3.02 -15.04 18.74
CA TYR A 476 -3.89 -13.92 18.33
C TYR A 476 -5.38 -14.13 18.61
N GLY A 477 -5.69 -14.96 19.61
CA GLY A 477 -7.04 -15.32 20.00
C GLY A 477 -7.67 -16.43 19.16
N LEU A 478 -6.93 -17.04 18.23
CA LEU A 478 -7.41 -18.19 17.46
C LEU A 478 -7.30 -19.46 18.30
N LEU A 479 -8.45 -20.06 18.59
CA LEU A 479 -8.57 -21.24 19.43
C LEU A 479 -9.19 -22.39 18.66
N SER A 480 -8.69 -23.61 18.86
CA SER A 480 -9.38 -24.83 18.43
C SER A 480 -9.94 -25.60 19.62
N TRP A 481 -11.15 -26.07 19.46
CA TRP A 481 -11.93 -26.80 20.47
C TRP A 481 -12.18 -28.22 19.99
N TYR A 482 -11.98 -29.20 20.87
CA TYR A 482 -12.18 -30.63 20.61
C TYR A 482 -13.06 -31.20 21.71
N CYS A 483 -14.29 -31.50 21.41
CA CYS A 483 -15.32 -31.90 22.40
C CYS A 483 -15.84 -33.31 22.13
N ASN A 484 -16.65 -33.81 23.06
CA ASN A 484 -17.26 -35.15 23.07
C ASN A 484 -16.21 -36.30 23.12
N LEU A 485 -15.04 -36.00 23.65
CA LEU A 485 -13.91 -36.94 23.74
C LEU A 485 -14.17 -38.04 24.77
N GLN A 486 -13.49 -39.18 24.63
CA GLN A 486 -13.40 -40.21 25.67
C GLN A 486 -12.42 -39.78 26.75
N LYS A 487 -11.25 -39.31 26.31
CA LYS A 487 -10.18 -38.78 27.17
C LYS A 487 -9.25 -37.86 26.40
N ALA A 488 -8.68 -36.89 27.10
CA ALA A 488 -7.51 -36.14 26.65
C ALA A 488 -6.23 -36.95 26.92
N THR A 489 -5.22 -36.77 26.05
CA THR A 489 -3.88 -37.35 26.17
C THR A 489 -2.81 -36.29 26.43
N VAL A 490 -3.21 -35.02 26.48
CA VAL A 490 -2.38 -33.83 26.71
C VAL A 490 -2.84 -33.08 27.95
N ASN A 491 -1.92 -32.32 28.55
CA ASN A 491 -2.16 -31.48 29.72
C ASN A 491 -2.11 -30.00 29.38
N VAL A 492 -2.70 -29.17 30.23
CA VAL A 492 -2.59 -27.71 30.13
C VAL A 492 -1.11 -27.30 30.22
N GLY A 493 -0.68 -26.46 29.28
CA GLY A 493 0.69 -25.98 29.12
C GLY A 493 1.52 -26.74 28.09
N ASP A 494 1.08 -27.91 27.63
CA ASP A 494 1.78 -28.66 26.58
C ASP A 494 1.77 -27.86 25.27
N VAL A 495 2.90 -27.85 24.56
CA VAL A 495 3.03 -27.30 23.21
C VAL A 495 2.97 -28.46 22.25
N VAL A 496 2.08 -28.35 21.26
CA VAL A 496 1.81 -29.38 20.26
C VAL A 496 2.11 -28.86 18.86
N ALA A 497 2.55 -29.76 17.98
CA ALA A 497 2.66 -29.49 16.57
C ALA A 497 1.35 -29.83 15.84
N ALA A 498 1.19 -29.34 14.61
CA ALA A 498 0.08 -29.74 13.74
C ALA A 498 0.11 -31.28 13.53
N GLY A 499 -1.03 -31.94 13.74
CA GLY A 499 -1.16 -33.38 13.60
C GLY A 499 -0.73 -34.23 14.81
N ASP A 500 -0.26 -33.62 15.89
CA ASP A 500 0.04 -34.34 17.13
C ASP A 500 -1.24 -34.94 17.74
N ALA A 501 -1.14 -36.18 18.27
CA ALA A 501 -2.24 -36.85 18.94
C ALA A 501 -2.53 -36.20 20.29
N ILE A 502 -3.73 -35.65 20.49
CA ILE A 502 -4.13 -34.87 21.68
C ILE A 502 -5.23 -35.51 22.48
N ALA A 503 -6.01 -36.41 21.87
CA ALA A 503 -7.14 -37.04 22.54
C ALA A 503 -7.59 -38.31 21.82
N VAL A 504 -8.59 -38.95 22.43
CA VAL A 504 -9.29 -40.12 21.90
C VAL A 504 -10.77 -39.75 21.77
N SER A 505 -11.39 -40.06 20.61
CA SER A 505 -12.80 -39.84 20.34
C SER A 505 -13.70 -40.62 21.30
N GLY A 506 -14.88 -40.07 21.56
CA GLY A 506 -15.84 -40.68 22.45
C GLY A 506 -17.28 -40.26 22.23
N SER A 507 -18.09 -40.35 23.27
CA SER A 507 -19.52 -40.01 23.27
C SER A 507 -19.92 -39.27 24.55
N THR A 508 -18.99 -38.54 25.17
CA THR A 508 -19.29 -37.74 26.38
C THR A 508 -19.99 -36.43 26.01
N GLY A 509 -20.71 -35.84 26.94
CA GLY A 509 -21.41 -34.57 26.75
C GLY A 509 -22.73 -34.69 26.00
N PHE A 510 -23.10 -33.59 25.32
CA PHE A 510 -24.33 -33.50 24.53
C PHE A 510 -24.09 -34.01 23.10
N THR A 511 -24.22 -35.32 22.93
CA THR A 511 -24.09 -35.99 21.65
C THR A 511 -25.03 -37.19 21.56
N LYS A 512 -25.40 -37.61 20.36
CA LYS A 512 -26.23 -38.78 20.12
C LYS A 512 -25.46 -40.09 19.91
N GLY A 513 -24.19 -40.07 20.06
CA GLY A 513 -23.33 -41.25 19.88
C GLY A 513 -21.85 -40.84 19.70
N ASN A 514 -21.05 -41.79 19.22
CA ASN A 514 -19.61 -41.53 18.99
C ASN A 514 -19.42 -40.45 17.94
N ALA A 515 -18.89 -39.32 18.38
CA ALA A 515 -18.63 -38.16 17.56
C ALA A 515 -17.48 -37.33 18.15
N VAL A 516 -16.84 -36.56 17.32
CA VAL A 516 -15.95 -35.48 17.77
C VAL A 516 -16.54 -34.19 17.23
N HIS A 517 -16.81 -33.26 18.13
CA HIS A 517 -17.10 -31.89 17.76
C HIS A 517 -15.82 -31.09 17.78
N THR A 518 -15.49 -30.46 16.65
CA THR A 518 -14.38 -29.53 16.55
C THR A 518 -14.87 -28.15 16.15
N ALA A 519 -14.28 -27.10 16.74
CA ALA A 519 -14.59 -25.73 16.37
C ALA A 519 -13.31 -24.90 16.32
N LEU A 520 -13.32 -23.88 15.45
CA LEU A 520 -12.36 -22.78 15.47
C LEU A 520 -13.08 -21.53 15.93
N THR A 521 -12.47 -20.80 16.85
CA THR A 521 -13.01 -19.53 17.32
C THR A 521 -11.94 -18.46 17.36
N VAL A 522 -12.34 -17.20 17.17
CA VAL A 522 -11.54 -16.05 17.56
C VAL A 522 -12.07 -15.60 18.92
N PHE A 523 -11.33 -15.88 19.98
CA PHE A 523 -11.83 -15.85 21.36
C PHE A 523 -13.05 -16.77 21.51
N ASP A 524 -14.22 -16.21 21.77
CA ASP A 524 -15.50 -16.92 21.88
C ASP A 524 -16.34 -16.88 20.59
N ILE A 525 -15.86 -16.26 19.53
CA ILE A 525 -16.60 -16.06 18.26
C ILE A 525 -16.28 -17.19 17.29
N PRO A 526 -17.24 -18.07 16.95
CA PRO A 526 -17.00 -19.20 16.07
C PRO A 526 -16.81 -18.78 14.61
N VAL A 527 -15.84 -19.38 13.94
CA VAL A 527 -15.54 -19.19 12.53
C VAL A 527 -15.62 -20.50 11.74
N CYS A 528 -15.89 -20.39 10.45
CA CYS A 528 -15.97 -21.52 9.54
C CYS A 528 -14.57 -22.13 9.33
N PRO A 529 -14.32 -23.40 9.68
CA PRO A 529 -12.99 -23.97 9.55
C PRO A 529 -12.62 -24.36 8.11
N TYR A 530 -13.63 -24.46 7.20
CA TYR A 530 -13.41 -24.98 5.85
C TYR A 530 -12.42 -24.15 5.04
N ASP A 531 -12.48 -22.82 5.18
CA ASP A 531 -11.61 -21.91 4.45
C ASP A 531 -10.13 -22.14 4.86
N LEU A 532 -9.88 -22.46 6.14
CA LEU A 532 -8.54 -22.67 6.70
C LEU A 532 -7.94 -24.05 6.37
N TRP A 533 -8.75 -24.99 5.87
CA TRP A 533 -8.24 -26.26 5.35
C TRP A 533 -7.67 -26.13 3.93
N GLU A 534 -8.07 -25.10 3.18
CA GLU A 534 -7.69 -24.87 1.79
C GLU A 534 -6.77 -23.65 1.62
N THR A 535 -6.91 -22.67 2.52
CA THR A 535 -6.18 -21.41 2.43
C THR A 535 -5.53 -21.06 3.78
N PRO A 536 -4.22 -20.87 3.83
CA PRO A 536 -3.55 -20.46 5.07
C PRO A 536 -3.93 -19.02 5.46
N ILE A 537 -3.80 -18.71 6.75
CA ILE A 537 -3.92 -17.33 7.24
C ILE A 537 -2.66 -16.58 6.81
N TYR A 538 -2.83 -15.56 5.96
CA TYR A 538 -1.71 -14.74 5.48
C TYR A 538 -1.49 -13.51 6.37
N PHE A 539 -0.22 -13.29 6.70
CA PHE A 539 0.31 -12.09 7.33
C PHE A 539 1.36 -11.50 6.37
N LYS A 540 0.92 -10.70 5.40
CA LYS A 540 1.82 -10.00 4.46
C LYS A 540 1.53 -8.51 4.48
#